data_a953ae042e3626540c2a81634fbaf2f1
#
_entry.id   a953ae042e3626540c2a81634fbaf2f1
#
_cell.length_a   1.000
_cell.length_b   1.000
_cell.length_c   1.000
_cell.angle_alpha   90.00
_cell.angle_beta   90.00
_cell.angle_gamma   90.00
#
_symmetry.space_group_name_H-M   'P 1'
#
loop_
_entity.id
_entity.type
_entity.pdbx_description
1 polymer ?
#
loop_
_entity_poly.entity_id
_entity_poly.type
_entity_poly.pdbx_seq_one_letter_code
_entity_poly.pdbx_strand_id
1 'polypeptide(L)'
;AHLAHKQGKKCLVIDKRPHLGGNIYCELTEGINVHKYGAHIFHTSNKEVWDFVNSIVEFNRYTNSPVANYKGKLYNLPFNMNTFYQMWGVTTPAEAQAKIDEQKAEAVAKMKADGISEPRNLEEQAQVLIGKDIYEQLIKGYTEKQWGRKCTELPAFIIKRLPVRLVFDNNYFNDKYQGIPMGGYNKLTEGLLEGIDTMVSVDFFQDAIQYEDGKEIILKENWHQIADRLVFTGKIDEFYNYQFGKLNYRTVRFEEEIIDMPNYQGNAVVNYTEREVPYTRIIEHKHFEMFGQEVYDCPKTIISKEYSTEWKDGMEPYYPVNDKENSELYTHYQALANQESDIIFGGRLAEYKYYDMAPIIEKVLNLFK
;
A
#
# COMPACT_ATOMS: atom_id res chain seq x y z
N ALA A 1 -17.17 7.50 10.17
CA ALA A 1 -17.71 7.45 11.55
C ALA A 1 -17.21 8.66 12.37
N HIS A 2 -15.89 8.87 12.58
CA HIS A 2 -15.34 9.93 13.44
C HIS A 2 -15.96 11.32 13.23
N LEU A 3 -15.95 11.83 11.99
CA LEU A 3 -16.48 13.17 11.69
C LEU A 3 -18.00 13.24 11.85
N ALA A 4 -18.71 12.17 11.48
CA ALA A 4 -20.16 12.10 11.68
C ALA A 4 -20.51 12.09 13.18
N HIS A 5 -19.77 11.34 13.99
CA HIS A 5 -19.93 11.33 15.45
C HIS A 5 -19.66 12.70 16.05
N LYS A 6 -18.62 13.43 15.62
CA LYS A 6 -18.36 14.81 16.05
C LYS A 6 -19.46 15.80 15.67
N GLN A 7 -20.27 15.48 14.66
CA GLN A 7 -21.49 16.23 14.31
C GLN A 7 -22.76 15.73 15.04
N GLY A 8 -22.61 14.90 16.08
CA GLY A 8 -23.70 14.39 16.89
C GLY A 8 -24.46 13.21 16.27
N LYS A 9 -23.94 12.56 15.24
CA LYS A 9 -24.56 11.36 14.67
C LYS A 9 -24.17 10.12 15.49
N LYS A 10 -25.14 9.25 15.76
CA LYS A 10 -24.87 7.92 16.29
C LYS A 10 -24.27 7.07 15.16
N CYS A 11 -23.15 6.42 15.44
CA CYS A 11 -22.45 5.59 14.47
C CYS A 11 -22.23 4.18 15.03
N LEU A 12 -22.34 3.17 14.17
CA LEU A 12 -21.91 1.80 14.43
C LEU A 12 -20.87 1.43 13.36
N VAL A 13 -19.72 0.93 13.79
CA VAL A 13 -18.67 0.41 12.89
C VAL A 13 -18.58 -1.10 13.05
N ILE A 14 -18.70 -1.82 11.95
CA ILE A 14 -18.55 -3.28 11.92
C ILE A 14 -17.35 -3.67 11.07
N ASP A 15 -16.65 -4.73 11.45
CA ASP A 15 -15.58 -5.34 10.65
C ASP A 15 -15.70 -6.87 10.70
N LYS A 16 -15.52 -7.53 9.55
CA LYS A 16 -15.51 -9.00 9.47
C LYS A 16 -14.30 -9.63 10.15
N ARG A 17 -13.21 -8.87 10.30
CA ARG A 17 -12.00 -9.31 10.99
C ARG A 17 -12.21 -9.25 12.51
N PRO A 18 -11.39 -10.00 13.29
CA PRO A 18 -11.47 -9.96 14.76
C PRO A 18 -10.83 -8.70 15.36
N HIS A 19 -10.53 -7.71 14.54
CA HIS A 19 -9.91 -6.43 14.94
C HIS A 19 -10.40 -5.29 14.04
N LEU A 20 -10.28 -4.06 14.53
CA LEU A 20 -10.52 -2.83 13.78
C LEU A 20 -9.24 -2.34 13.10
N GLY A 21 -9.36 -1.28 12.28
CA GLY A 21 -8.22 -0.64 11.61
C GLY A 21 -7.90 -1.19 10.22
N GLY A 22 -8.59 -2.26 9.79
CA GLY A 22 -8.36 -2.81 8.45
C GLY A 22 -6.89 -3.17 8.20
N ASN A 23 -6.32 -2.71 7.09
CA ASN A 23 -4.94 -3.04 6.72
C ASN A 23 -3.85 -2.30 7.53
N ILE A 24 -4.21 -1.28 8.32
CA ILE A 24 -3.23 -0.60 9.19
C ILE A 24 -3.12 -1.24 10.58
N TYR A 25 -3.88 -2.30 10.85
CA TYR A 25 -3.82 -3.01 12.12
C TYR A 25 -2.42 -3.53 12.42
N CYS A 26 -1.99 -3.32 13.67
CA CYS A 26 -0.75 -3.84 14.21
C CYS A 26 -1.04 -4.82 15.35
N GLU A 27 -0.27 -5.88 15.42
CA GLU A 27 -0.26 -6.81 16.54
C GLU A 27 0.97 -6.58 17.42
N LEU A 28 0.77 -6.32 18.70
CA LEU A 28 1.87 -6.14 19.63
C LEU A 28 2.46 -7.50 20.02
N THR A 29 3.68 -7.79 19.59
CA THR A 29 4.39 -9.03 19.86
C THR A 29 5.82 -8.72 20.32
N GLU A 30 6.27 -9.28 21.47
CA GLU A 30 7.60 -9.04 22.05
C GLU A 30 7.92 -7.53 22.21
N GLY A 31 6.92 -6.70 22.45
CA GLY A 31 7.06 -5.23 22.54
C GLY A 31 7.20 -4.50 21.22
N ILE A 32 7.01 -5.18 20.07
CA ILE A 32 7.11 -4.64 18.73
C ILE A 32 5.73 -4.62 18.08
N ASN A 33 5.33 -3.48 17.51
CA ASN A 33 4.11 -3.39 16.71
C ASN A 33 4.34 -3.99 15.32
N VAL A 34 3.82 -5.20 15.11
CA VAL A 34 3.90 -5.94 13.84
C VAL A 34 2.79 -5.47 12.91
N HIS A 35 3.14 -4.88 11.76
CA HIS A 35 2.19 -4.47 10.73
C HIS A 35 1.68 -5.71 9.99
N LYS A 36 0.52 -6.25 10.40
CA LYS A 36 0.00 -7.55 9.94
C LYS A 36 -0.31 -7.64 8.45
N TYR A 37 -0.59 -6.52 7.84
CA TYR A 37 -0.99 -6.43 6.42
C TYR A 37 0.04 -5.68 5.56
N GLY A 38 1.30 -5.72 5.98
CA GLY A 38 2.41 -5.06 5.29
C GLY A 38 2.77 -3.69 5.85
N ALA A 39 3.92 -3.19 5.41
CA ALA A 39 4.43 -1.89 5.85
C ALA A 39 3.49 -0.76 5.44
N HIS A 40 2.99 -0.03 6.41
CA HIS A 40 2.21 1.18 6.21
C HIS A 40 2.98 2.37 6.79
N ILE A 41 3.31 3.33 5.96
CA ILE A 41 3.97 4.58 6.34
C ILE A 41 3.04 5.73 5.98
N PHE A 42 2.67 6.54 6.95
CA PHE A 42 1.86 7.71 6.68
C PHE A 42 2.73 8.81 6.06
N HIS A 43 2.29 9.39 4.95
CA HIS A 43 2.97 10.51 4.30
C HIS A 43 1.97 11.42 3.59
N THR A 44 2.24 12.71 3.58
CA THR A 44 1.40 13.71 2.92
C THR A 44 2.14 15.05 2.77
N SER A 45 1.80 15.81 1.75
CA SER A 45 2.16 17.24 1.67
C SER A 45 1.01 18.16 2.09
N ASN A 46 -0.19 17.60 2.34
CA ASN A 46 -1.35 18.33 2.82
C ASN A 46 -1.26 18.55 4.33
N LYS A 47 -1.03 19.82 4.73
CA LYS A 47 -0.91 20.19 6.16
C LYS A 47 -2.20 19.92 6.95
N GLU A 48 -3.37 20.11 6.36
CA GLU A 48 -4.66 19.86 7.03
C GLU A 48 -4.80 18.38 7.42
N VAL A 49 -4.45 17.48 6.49
CA VAL A 49 -4.46 16.03 6.73
C VAL A 49 -3.44 15.65 7.81
N TRP A 50 -2.23 16.23 7.75
CA TRP A 50 -1.19 15.99 8.76
C TRP A 50 -1.60 16.46 10.15
N ASP A 51 -2.13 17.69 10.25
CA ASP A 51 -2.60 18.26 11.52
C ASP A 51 -3.77 17.43 12.07
N PHE A 52 -4.69 16.97 11.21
CA PHE A 52 -5.81 16.13 11.60
C PHE A 52 -5.33 14.83 12.27
N VAL A 53 -4.45 14.06 11.63
CA VAL A 53 -4.00 12.78 12.22
C VAL A 53 -3.16 13.00 13.48
N ASN A 54 -2.36 14.07 13.55
CA ASN A 54 -1.60 14.44 14.75
C ASN A 54 -2.49 14.97 15.88
N SER A 55 -3.69 15.44 15.59
CA SER A 55 -4.67 15.79 16.64
C SER A 55 -5.28 14.55 17.31
N ILE A 56 -5.16 13.38 16.69
CA ILE A 56 -5.65 12.09 17.21
C ILE A 56 -4.53 11.36 17.97
N VAL A 57 -3.35 11.23 17.34
CA VAL A 57 -2.16 10.58 17.90
C VAL A 57 -0.91 11.25 17.36
N GLU A 58 0.11 11.42 18.18
CA GLU A 58 1.40 11.96 17.75
C GLU A 58 2.12 10.99 16.81
N PHE A 59 2.73 11.51 15.74
CA PHE A 59 3.54 10.76 14.80
C PHE A 59 5.02 10.94 15.09
N ASN A 60 5.78 9.85 14.98
CA ASN A 60 7.23 9.89 15.16
C ASN A 60 7.96 10.47 13.94
N ARG A 61 9.30 10.48 14.01
CA ARG A 61 10.18 11.01 12.95
C ARG A 61 10.58 9.97 11.89
N TYR A 62 9.89 8.85 11.75
CA TYR A 62 10.28 7.83 10.80
C TYR A 62 10.33 8.40 9.37
N THR A 63 11.46 8.17 8.71
CA THR A 63 11.67 8.53 7.30
C THR A 63 11.85 7.25 6.50
N ASN A 64 10.98 7.03 5.52
CA ASN A 64 11.03 5.82 4.70
C ASN A 64 12.23 5.86 3.75
N SER A 65 13.20 4.99 3.98
CA SER A 65 14.43 4.88 3.21
C SER A 65 14.71 3.42 2.89
N PRO A 66 13.91 2.78 2.01
CA PRO A 66 14.08 1.38 1.69
C PRO A 66 15.40 1.12 0.97
N VAL A 67 15.90 -0.11 1.12
CA VAL A 67 17.10 -0.60 0.45
C VAL A 67 16.70 -1.74 -0.48
N ALA A 68 17.32 -1.83 -1.66
CA ALA A 68 17.21 -2.96 -2.54
C ALA A 68 18.42 -3.90 -2.36
N ASN A 69 18.16 -5.19 -2.29
CA ASN A 69 19.17 -6.25 -2.35
C ASN A 69 19.02 -6.95 -3.70
N TYR A 70 20.09 -6.89 -4.50
CA TYR A 70 20.22 -7.65 -5.72
C TYR A 70 21.44 -8.54 -5.66
N LYS A 71 21.27 -9.84 -5.47
CA LYS A 71 22.35 -10.84 -5.40
C LYS A 71 23.43 -10.48 -4.38
N GLY A 72 23.02 -9.99 -3.21
CA GLY A 72 23.91 -9.58 -2.13
C GLY A 72 24.50 -8.18 -2.27
N LYS A 73 24.24 -7.45 -3.36
CA LYS A 73 24.58 -6.02 -3.48
C LYS A 73 23.42 -5.17 -2.99
N LEU A 74 23.73 -4.19 -2.15
CA LEU A 74 22.76 -3.27 -1.61
C LEU A 74 22.75 -1.95 -2.37
N TYR A 75 21.55 -1.45 -2.65
CA TYR A 75 21.30 -0.19 -3.34
C TYR A 75 20.27 0.63 -2.57
N ASN A 76 20.53 1.93 -2.40
CA ASN A 76 19.54 2.84 -1.85
C ASN A 76 18.39 3.09 -2.84
N LEU A 77 17.19 3.26 -2.30
CA LEU A 77 16.00 3.66 -3.02
C LEU A 77 15.42 4.96 -2.41
N PRO A 78 14.74 5.79 -3.21
CA PRO A 78 14.51 5.70 -4.66
C PRO A 78 15.81 5.88 -5.44
N PHE A 79 15.78 5.72 -6.77
CA PHE A 79 16.98 5.88 -7.60
C PHE A 79 17.55 7.29 -7.45
N ASN A 80 18.67 7.41 -6.76
CA ASN A 80 19.32 8.67 -6.41
C ASN A 80 20.85 8.55 -6.54
N MET A 81 21.58 9.62 -6.22
CA MET A 81 23.04 9.62 -6.35
C MET A 81 23.73 8.50 -5.54
N ASN A 82 23.16 8.07 -4.38
CA ASN A 82 23.71 6.92 -3.66
C ASN A 82 23.54 5.63 -4.49
N THR A 83 22.37 5.42 -5.12
CA THR A 83 22.13 4.28 -6.02
C THR A 83 23.13 4.26 -7.17
N PHE A 84 23.37 5.40 -7.82
CA PHE A 84 24.26 5.51 -8.97
C PHE A 84 25.72 5.34 -8.57
N TYR A 85 26.12 5.87 -7.41
CA TYR A 85 27.44 5.58 -6.84
C TYR A 85 27.65 4.09 -6.57
N GLN A 86 26.67 3.45 -5.92
CA GLN A 86 26.72 2.01 -5.61
C GLN A 86 26.76 1.14 -6.87
N MET A 87 26.09 1.57 -7.94
CA MET A 87 25.99 0.80 -9.19
C MET A 87 27.18 1.03 -10.13
N TRP A 88 27.60 2.29 -10.32
CA TRP A 88 28.55 2.72 -11.34
C TRP A 88 29.80 3.39 -10.79
N GLY A 89 29.88 3.71 -9.51
CA GLY A 89 31.00 4.43 -8.90
C GLY A 89 31.04 5.93 -9.26
N VAL A 90 29.98 6.47 -9.88
CA VAL A 90 29.90 7.89 -10.25
C VAL A 90 29.72 8.76 -9.03
N THR A 91 30.36 9.93 -9.00
CA THR A 91 30.37 10.83 -7.83
C THR A 91 29.65 12.15 -8.07
N THR A 92 29.40 12.50 -9.34
CA THR A 92 28.73 13.75 -9.69
C THR A 92 27.43 13.53 -10.44
N PRO A 93 26.45 14.46 -10.34
CA PRO A 93 25.23 14.42 -11.13
C PRO A 93 25.46 14.34 -12.64
N ALA A 94 26.50 15.01 -13.16
CA ALA A 94 26.83 15.01 -14.58
C ALA A 94 27.29 13.61 -15.05
N GLU A 95 28.13 12.92 -14.27
CA GLU A 95 28.55 11.56 -14.56
C GLU A 95 27.38 10.57 -14.53
N ALA A 96 26.51 10.70 -13.52
CA ALA A 96 25.32 9.86 -13.41
C ALA A 96 24.36 10.07 -14.59
N GLN A 97 24.10 11.33 -14.95
CA GLN A 97 23.26 11.67 -16.10
C GLN A 97 23.85 11.14 -17.41
N ALA A 98 25.16 11.32 -17.63
CA ALA A 98 25.82 10.81 -18.83
C ALA A 98 25.70 9.28 -18.95
N LYS A 99 25.83 8.55 -17.82
CA LYS A 99 25.68 7.08 -17.80
C LYS A 99 24.25 6.64 -18.10
N ILE A 100 23.26 7.34 -17.56
CA ILE A 100 21.84 7.11 -17.85
C ILE A 100 21.57 7.37 -19.35
N ASP A 101 22.04 8.49 -19.88
CA ASP A 101 21.78 8.89 -21.26
C ASP A 101 22.45 7.93 -22.27
N GLU A 102 23.66 7.45 -21.97
CA GLU A 102 24.33 6.41 -22.74
C GLU A 102 23.45 5.16 -22.88
N GLN A 103 22.98 4.62 -21.76
CA GLN A 103 22.18 3.38 -21.75
C GLN A 103 20.78 3.58 -22.36
N LYS A 104 20.16 4.75 -22.18
CA LYS A 104 18.90 5.10 -22.86
C LYS A 104 19.10 5.16 -24.37
N ALA A 105 20.20 5.76 -24.84
CA ALA A 105 20.50 5.83 -26.26
C ALA A 105 20.70 4.44 -26.88
N GLU A 106 21.37 3.52 -26.15
CA GLU A 106 21.51 2.12 -26.55
C GLU A 106 20.16 1.42 -26.70
N ALA A 107 19.25 1.62 -25.72
CA ALA A 107 17.90 1.04 -25.76
C ALA A 107 17.09 1.56 -26.95
N VAL A 108 17.13 2.88 -27.22
CA VAL A 108 16.46 3.50 -28.37
C VAL A 108 17.06 3.02 -29.70
N ALA A 109 18.39 2.90 -29.79
CA ALA A 109 19.05 2.42 -31.00
C ALA A 109 18.67 0.96 -31.32
N LYS A 110 18.61 0.11 -30.27
CA LYS A 110 18.15 -1.27 -30.41
C LYS A 110 16.70 -1.34 -30.91
N MET A 111 15.79 -0.58 -30.30
CA MET A 111 14.39 -0.52 -30.75
C MET A 111 14.27 -0.12 -32.22
N LYS A 112 15.04 0.91 -32.64
CA LYS A 112 15.07 1.35 -34.06
C LYS A 112 15.56 0.24 -34.98
N ALA A 113 16.60 -0.48 -34.60
CA ALA A 113 17.16 -1.60 -35.39
C ALA A 113 16.12 -2.72 -35.55
N ASP A 114 15.29 -2.94 -34.53
CA ASP A 114 14.19 -3.91 -34.52
C ASP A 114 12.89 -3.37 -35.19
N GLY A 115 12.91 -2.16 -35.74
CA GLY A 115 11.75 -1.52 -36.39
C GLY A 115 10.65 -1.05 -35.42
N ILE A 116 11.00 -0.86 -34.15
CA ILE A 116 10.07 -0.48 -33.07
C ILE A 116 10.16 1.04 -32.88
N SER A 117 9.04 1.73 -33.08
CA SER A 117 8.97 3.20 -32.94
C SER A 117 8.64 3.65 -31.50
N GLU A 118 7.86 2.86 -30.76
CA GLU A 118 7.45 3.14 -29.38
C GLU A 118 7.53 1.87 -28.53
N PRO A 119 7.83 1.98 -27.22
CA PRO A 119 7.89 0.83 -26.33
C PRO A 119 6.56 0.05 -26.31
N ARG A 120 6.62 -1.25 -26.58
CA ARG A 120 5.45 -2.15 -26.64
C ARG A 120 5.10 -2.77 -25.29
N ASN A 121 6.08 -2.85 -24.41
CA ASN A 121 5.98 -3.55 -23.13
C ASN A 121 6.78 -2.82 -22.04
N LEU A 122 6.64 -3.29 -20.81
CA LEU A 122 7.30 -2.70 -19.64
C LEU A 122 8.83 -2.75 -19.72
N GLU A 123 9.42 -3.81 -20.27
CA GLU A 123 10.87 -3.94 -20.43
C GLU A 123 11.43 -2.84 -21.33
N GLU A 124 10.86 -2.68 -22.53
CA GLU A 124 11.26 -1.65 -23.47
C GLU A 124 11.08 -0.25 -22.88
N GLN A 125 9.94 -0.01 -22.23
CA GLN A 125 9.64 1.27 -21.59
C GLN A 125 10.62 1.60 -20.46
N ALA A 126 10.95 0.64 -19.59
CA ALA A 126 11.88 0.85 -18.48
C ALA A 126 13.29 1.18 -19.01
N GLN A 127 13.77 0.45 -20.03
CA GLN A 127 15.10 0.67 -20.58
C GLN A 127 15.25 2.04 -21.26
N VAL A 128 14.24 2.54 -21.95
CA VAL A 128 14.27 3.90 -22.53
C VAL A 128 14.09 5.01 -21.49
N LEU A 129 13.56 4.69 -20.30
CA LEU A 129 13.42 5.66 -19.21
C LEU A 129 14.67 5.79 -18.36
N ILE A 130 15.37 4.68 -18.06
CA ILE A 130 16.45 4.67 -17.04
C ILE A 130 17.67 3.83 -17.42
N GLY A 131 17.62 3.10 -18.54
CA GLY A 131 18.72 2.26 -18.98
C GLY A 131 18.64 0.82 -18.49
N LYS A 132 19.56 -0.01 -19.01
CA LYS A 132 19.57 -1.46 -18.82
C LYS A 132 19.94 -1.87 -17.39
N ASP A 133 20.96 -1.24 -16.80
CA ASP A 133 21.52 -1.72 -15.52
C ASP A 133 20.52 -1.59 -14.39
N ILE A 134 19.84 -0.45 -14.30
CA ILE A 134 18.79 -0.23 -13.28
C ILE A 134 17.59 -1.13 -13.55
N TYR A 135 17.19 -1.26 -14.82
CA TYR A 135 16.11 -2.17 -15.19
C TYR A 135 16.41 -3.61 -14.76
N GLU A 136 17.53 -4.19 -15.17
CA GLU A 136 17.86 -5.59 -14.90
C GLU A 136 18.07 -5.88 -13.41
N GLN A 137 18.69 -4.96 -12.66
CA GLN A 137 19.06 -5.20 -11.27
C GLN A 137 17.97 -4.80 -10.28
N LEU A 138 17.21 -3.72 -10.55
CA LEU A 138 16.34 -3.16 -9.53
C LEU A 138 14.84 -3.19 -9.88
N ILE A 139 14.49 -3.40 -11.16
CA ILE A 139 13.08 -3.34 -11.60
C ILE A 139 12.58 -4.71 -12.06
N LYS A 140 13.27 -5.37 -12.95
CA LYS A 140 12.80 -6.58 -13.66
C LYS A 140 12.29 -7.66 -12.72
N GLY A 141 13.16 -8.24 -11.91
CA GLY A 141 12.80 -9.39 -11.07
C GLY A 141 11.77 -9.03 -9.99
N TYR A 142 11.85 -7.80 -9.45
CA TYR A 142 10.86 -7.30 -8.49
C TYR A 142 9.47 -7.18 -9.13
N THR A 143 9.40 -6.55 -10.30
CA THR A 143 8.14 -6.36 -11.04
C THR A 143 7.55 -7.70 -11.48
N GLU A 144 8.38 -8.61 -11.99
CA GLU A 144 7.90 -9.94 -12.41
C GLU A 144 7.35 -10.77 -11.25
N LYS A 145 7.92 -10.66 -10.04
CA LYS A 145 7.34 -11.27 -8.83
C LYS A 145 6.03 -10.61 -8.44
N GLN A 146 6.00 -9.28 -8.47
CA GLN A 146 4.80 -8.52 -8.09
C GLN A 146 3.60 -8.82 -9.00
N TRP A 147 3.85 -8.97 -10.30
CA TRP A 147 2.79 -9.20 -11.30
C TRP A 147 2.60 -10.68 -11.67
N GLY A 148 3.53 -11.57 -11.31
CA GLY A 148 3.48 -12.99 -11.68
C GLY A 148 3.71 -13.24 -13.18
N ARG A 149 4.16 -12.23 -13.95
CA ARG A 149 4.33 -12.24 -15.40
C ARG A 149 5.66 -11.62 -15.79
N LYS A 150 6.18 -11.98 -16.97
CA LYS A 150 7.40 -11.38 -17.49
C LYS A 150 7.18 -9.90 -17.85
N CYS A 151 8.21 -9.07 -17.69
CA CYS A 151 8.14 -7.66 -18.07
C CYS A 151 7.86 -7.46 -19.57
N THR A 152 8.22 -8.41 -20.43
CA THR A 152 7.91 -8.44 -21.86
C THR A 152 6.44 -8.67 -22.17
N GLU A 153 5.66 -9.17 -21.21
CA GLU A 153 4.22 -9.47 -21.32
C GLU A 153 3.36 -8.38 -20.63
N LEU A 154 4.00 -7.49 -19.89
CA LEU A 154 3.34 -6.42 -19.17
C LEU A 154 3.25 -5.15 -20.03
N PRO A 155 2.13 -4.43 -20.01
CA PRO A 155 1.97 -3.20 -20.78
C PRO A 155 2.96 -2.11 -20.38
N ALA A 156 3.45 -1.34 -21.36
CA ALA A 156 4.38 -0.23 -21.14
C ALA A 156 3.86 0.83 -20.16
N PHE A 157 2.55 1.07 -20.12
CA PHE A 157 1.95 2.09 -19.26
C PHE A 157 2.09 1.84 -17.76
N ILE A 158 2.42 0.61 -17.32
CA ILE A 158 2.66 0.29 -15.91
C ILE A 158 3.84 1.10 -15.38
N ILE A 159 4.86 1.35 -16.21
CA ILE A 159 5.99 2.23 -15.90
C ILE A 159 5.92 3.48 -16.79
N LYS A 160 5.07 4.42 -16.45
CA LYS A 160 5.02 5.71 -17.16
C LYS A 160 6.13 6.66 -16.76
N ARG A 161 6.58 6.59 -15.52
CA ARG A 161 7.60 7.46 -14.92
C ARG A 161 8.44 6.65 -13.95
N LEU A 162 9.73 6.82 -14.01
CA LEU A 162 10.67 6.34 -13.01
C LEU A 162 11.36 7.59 -12.44
N PRO A 163 11.10 7.94 -11.18
CA PRO A 163 11.73 9.11 -10.58
C PRO A 163 13.23 8.87 -10.43
N VAL A 164 14.01 9.69 -11.08
CA VAL A 164 15.47 9.75 -10.96
C VAL A 164 15.82 11.03 -10.24
N ARG A 165 16.60 10.93 -9.18
CA ARG A 165 17.06 12.08 -8.39
C ARG A 165 18.57 12.20 -8.51
N LEU A 166 19.02 13.30 -9.08
CA LEU A 166 20.46 13.62 -9.17
C LEU A 166 20.94 14.38 -7.92
N VAL A 167 20.49 13.91 -6.76
CA VAL A 167 20.87 14.39 -5.42
C VAL A 167 21.05 13.20 -4.50
N PHE A 168 21.81 13.37 -3.41
CA PHE A 168 21.99 12.36 -2.35
C PHE A 168 20.82 12.44 -1.37
N ASP A 169 19.68 11.84 -1.75
CA ASP A 169 18.47 11.82 -0.94
C ASP A 169 17.83 10.43 -0.96
N ASN A 170 17.88 9.75 0.18
CA ASN A 170 17.31 8.41 0.37
C ASN A 170 15.85 8.45 0.87
N ASN A 171 15.27 9.63 1.08
CA ASN A 171 13.86 9.72 1.46
C ASN A 171 12.99 9.27 0.29
N TYR A 172 12.26 8.16 0.47
CA TYR A 172 11.45 7.57 -0.59
C TYR A 172 10.33 8.48 -1.06
N PHE A 173 9.68 9.19 -0.13
CA PHE A 173 8.59 10.09 -0.45
C PHE A 173 9.09 11.52 -0.74
N ASN A 174 8.36 12.24 -1.60
CA ASN A 174 8.57 13.66 -1.84
C ASN A 174 7.70 14.55 -0.94
N ASP A 175 6.91 13.93 -0.07
CA ASP A 175 5.98 14.63 0.81
C ASP A 175 6.69 15.37 1.94
N LYS A 176 6.07 16.47 2.38
CA LYS A 176 6.61 17.31 3.46
C LYS A 176 6.55 16.64 4.83
N TYR A 177 5.59 15.76 5.03
CA TYR A 177 5.31 15.11 6.30
C TYR A 177 5.29 13.60 6.09
N GLN A 178 5.88 12.87 7.01
CA GLN A 178 5.79 11.42 7.08
C GLN A 178 6.11 10.94 8.50
N GLY A 179 5.64 9.76 8.87
CA GLY A 179 5.89 9.17 10.17
C GLY A 179 5.02 7.95 10.43
N ILE A 180 5.21 7.39 11.61
CA ILE A 180 4.42 6.28 12.15
C ILE A 180 3.76 6.79 13.44
N PRO A 181 2.49 6.45 13.72
CA PRO A 181 1.85 6.81 14.99
C PRO A 181 2.63 6.24 16.16
N MET A 182 2.91 7.04 17.17
CA MET A 182 3.60 6.57 18.38
C MET A 182 2.75 5.54 19.13
N GLY A 183 3.33 4.35 19.35
CA GLY A 183 2.62 3.20 19.90
C GLY A 183 1.78 2.41 18.89
N GLY A 184 2.04 2.59 17.60
CA GLY A 184 1.44 1.86 16.49
C GLY A 184 0.12 2.42 15.97
N TYR A 185 -0.29 1.93 14.81
CA TYR A 185 -1.52 2.40 14.12
C TYR A 185 -2.82 2.10 14.88
N ASN A 186 -2.80 1.14 15.81
CA ASN A 186 -3.98 0.87 16.62
C ASN A 186 -4.39 2.09 17.45
N LYS A 187 -3.41 2.92 17.89
CA LYS A 187 -3.66 4.18 18.60
C LYS A 187 -4.42 5.20 17.74
N LEU A 188 -4.10 5.28 16.45
CA LEU A 188 -4.85 6.11 15.51
C LEU A 188 -6.28 5.59 15.34
N THR A 189 -6.46 4.27 15.19
CA THR A 189 -7.78 3.64 15.05
C THR A 189 -8.61 3.83 16.31
N GLU A 190 -8.06 3.60 17.50
CA GLU A 190 -8.71 3.81 18.80
C GLU A 190 -9.17 5.26 18.95
N GLY A 191 -8.31 6.24 18.67
CA GLY A 191 -8.68 7.65 18.76
C GLY A 191 -9.72 8.10 17.72
N LEU A 192 -9.71 7.53 16.52
CA LEU A 192 -10.75 7.78 15.51
C LEU A 192 -12.10 7.19 15.88
N LEU A 193 -12.14 6.15 16.69
CA LEU A 193 -13.35 5.42 17.07
C LEU A 193 -13.78 5.69 18.52
N GLU A 194 -13.13 6.62 19.21
CA GLU A 194 -13.52 7.01 20.58
C GLU A 194 -14.99 7.43 20.66
N GLY A 195 -15.74 6.78 21.55
CA GLY A 195 -17.17 7.02 21.75
C GLY A 195 -18.08 6.48 20.65
N ILE A 196 -17.57 5.67 19.74
CA ILE A 196 -18.33 5.06 18.63
C ILE A 196 -18.54 3.57 18.93
N ASP A 197 -19.76 3.08 18.77
CA ASP A 197 -20.09 1.66 18.91
C ASP A 197 -19.39 0.85 17.81
N THR A 198 -18.78 -0.28 18.21
CA THR A 198 -18.01 -1.12 17.28
C THR A 198 -18.34 -2.60 17.48
N MET A 199 -18.34 -3.36 16.39
CA MET A 199 -18.47 -4.82 16.40
C MET A 199 -17.43 -5.43 15.47
N VAL A 200 -16.69 -6.42 15.94
CA VAL A 200 -15.71 -7.18 15.17
C VAL A 200 -16.20 -8.60 14.95
N SER A 201 -15.59 -9.31 14.01
CA SER A 201 -16.00 -10.66 13.58
C SER A 201 -17.47 -10.70 13.10
N VAL A 202 -17.92 -9.63 12.43
CA VAL A 202 -19.26 -9.49 11.87
C VAL A 202 -19.15 -9.25 10.37
N ASP A 203 -19.54 -10.23 9.57
CA ASP A 203 -19.59 -10.12 8.11
C ASP A 203 -20.90 -9.51 7.65
N PHE A 204 -20.83 -8.37 6.96
CA PHE A 204 -22.01 -7.65 6.46
C PHE A 204 -22.91 -8.50 5.56
N PHE A 205 -22.35 -9.49 4.84
CA PHE A 205 -23.11 -10.31 3.89
C PHE A 205 -23.70 -11.58 4.50
N GLN A 206 -23.14 -12.06 5.60
CA GLN A 206 -23.47 -13.39 6.14
C GLN A 206 -24.11 -13.34 7.51
N ASP A 207 -23.82 -12.28 8.29
CA ASP A 207 -24.23 -12.26 9.68
C ASP A 207 -25.47 -11.41 9.93
N ALA A 208 -26.17 -11.79 10.99
CA ALA A 208 -27.17 -10.97 11.66
C ALA A 208 -26.62 -10.46 12.98
N ILE A 209 -27.06 -9.27 13.37
CA ILE A 209 -26.73 -8.72 14.69
C ILE A 209 -28.01 -8.56 15.53
N GLN A 210 -27.85 -8.70 16.85
CA GLN A 210 -28.89 -8.29 17.78
C GLN A 210 -28.73 -6.79 18.02
N TYR A 211 -29.79 -6.04 17.70
CA TYR A 211 -29.85 -4.60 17.91
C TYR A 211 -30.85 -4.29 19.03
N GLU A 212 -31.16 -3.03 19.25
CA GLU A 212 -32.06 -2.56 20.34
C GLU A 212 -33.31 -3.45 20.46
N ASP A 213 -33.72 -3.73 21.69
CA ASP A 213 -34.82 -4.64 22.01
C ASP A 213 -34.65 -6.11 21.64
N GLY A 214 -33.44 -6.55 21.35
CA GLY A 214 -33.12 -7.95 20.98
C GLY A 214 -33.58 -8.35 19.59
N LYS A 215 -33.91 -7.39 18.72
CA LYS A 215 -34.29 -7.62 17.34
C LYS A 215 -33.07 -8.11 16.54
N GLU A 216 -33.24 -9.20 15.83
CA GLU A 216 -32.23 -9.73 14.92
C GLU A 216 -32.31 -9.00 13.57
N ILE A 217 -31.20 -8.43 13.13
CA ILE A 217 -31.07 -7.70 11.86
C ILE A 217 -30.08 -8.40 10.97
N ILE A 218 -30.55 -8.97 9.85
CA ILE A 218 -29.69 -9.46 8.76
C ILE A 218 -29.13 -8.24 8.05
N LEU A 219 -27.82 -7.99 8.20
CA LEU A 219 -27.21 -6.71 7.82
C LEU A 219 -27.40 -6.38 6.34
N LYS A 220 -27.05 -7.29 5.45
CA LYS A 220 -27.13 -7.06 3.99
C LYS A 220 -28.52 -6.67 3.51
N GLU A 221 -29.55 -7.26 4.09
CA GLU A 221 -30.94 -7.08 3.66
C GLU A 221 -31.65 -5.96 4.38
N ASN A 222 -31.29 -5.75 5.65
CA ASN A 222 -32.10 -4.96 6.59
C ASN A 222 -31.34 -3.86 7.32
N TRP A 223 -30.13 -3.46 6.87
CA TRP A 223 -29.32 -2.40 7.50
C TRP A 223 -30.12 -1.08 7.67
N HIS A 224 -31.03 -0.77 6.75
CA HIS A 224 -31.89 0.41 6.80
C HIS A 224 -32.87 0.41 7.98
N GLN A 225 -33.04 -0.69 8.71
CA GLN A 225 -33.83 -0.73 9.95
C GLN A 225 -33.06 -0.19 11.14
N ILE A 226 -31.74 -0.04 11.05
CA ILE A 226 -30.86 0.43 12.14
C ILE A 226 -30.09 1.69 11.80
N ALA A 227 -30.04 2.09 10.53
CA ALA A 227 -29.29 3.26 10.10
C ALA A 227 -29.96 3.97 8.92
N ASP A 228 -29.92 5.31 8.92
CA ASP A 228 -30.38 6.14 7.81
C ASP A 228 -29.40 6.17 6.65
N ARG A 229 -28.13 5.80 6.92
CA ARG A 229 -27.05 5.85 5.92
C ARG A 229 -26.02 4.76 6.15
N LEU A 230 -25.62 4.09 5.08
CA LEU A 230 -24.55 3.09 5.06
C LEU A 230 -23.29 3.68 4.43
N VAL A 231 -22.15 3.48 5.07
CA VAL A 231 -20.82 3.68 4.44
C VAL A 231 -20.22 2.32 4.19
N PHE A 232 -20.17 1.91 2.93
CA PHE A 232 -19.66 0.61 2.52
C PHE A 232 -18.26 0.71 1.96
N THR A 233 -17.32 -0.07 2.51
CA THR A 233 -15.90 -0.06 2.13
C THR A 233 -15.40 -1.40 1.60
N GLY A 234 -16.28 -2.40 1.50
CA GLY A 234 -16.00 -3.71 0.95
C GLY A 234 -15.97 -3.73 -0.59
N LYS A 235 -15.90 -4.92 -1.16
CA LYS A 235 -15.90 -5.10 -2.61
C LYS A 235 -17.25 -4.71 -3.23
N ILE A 236 -17.23 -3.78 -4.19
CA ILE A 236 -18.45 -3.27 -4.82
C ILE A 236 -19.18 -4.33 -5.63
N ASP A 237 -18.45 -5.22 -6.32
CA ASP A 237 -19.03 -6.32 -7.09
C ASP A 237 -19.75 -7.31 -6.19
N GLU A 238 -19.22 -7.62 -5.00
CA GLU A 238 -19.86 -8.45 -3.98
C GLU A 238 -21.14 -7.79 -3.44
N PHE A 239 -21.10 -6.46 -3.23
CA PHE A 239 -22.27 -5.71 -2.79
C PHE A 239 -23.46 -5.91 -3.73
N TYR A 240 -23.21 -5.93 -5.03
CA TYR A 240 -24.22 -6.14 -6.09
C TYR A 240 -24.31 -7.60 -6.57
N ASN A 241 -23.93 -8.57 -5.72
CA ASN A 241 -24.05 -10.01 -6.00
C ASN A 241 -23.40 -10.44 -7.32
N TYR A 242 -22.30 -9.77 -7.72
CA TYR A 242 -21.53 -10.05 -8.93
C TYR A 242 -22.34 -10.03 -10.24
N GLN A 243 -23.42 -9.26 -10.30
CA GLN A 243 -24.39 -9.31 -11.41
C GLN A 243 -23.79 -8.98 -12.79
N PHE A 244 -22.67 -8.25 -12.85
CA PHE A 244 -21.92 -7.97 -14.08
C PHE A 244 -20.64 -8.81 -14.22
N GLY A 245 -20.31 -9.63 -13.22
CA GLY A 245 -19.09 -10.40 -13.13
C GLY A 245 -18.18 -9.97 -11.98
N LYS A 246 -17.14 -10.76 -11.72
CA LYS A 246 -16.18 -10.49 -10.64
C LYS A 246 -15.08 -9.56 -11.10
N LEU A 247 -14.75 -8.58 -10.28
CA LEU A 247 -13.57 -7.73 -10.41
C LEU A 247 -12.32 -8.49 -9.92
N ASN A 248 -11.18 -8.25 -10.55
CA ASN A 248 -9.94 -8.91 -10.20
C ASN A 248 -9.10 -8.08 -9.22
N TYR A 249 -8.42 -8.76 -8.34
CA TYR A 249 -7.54 -8.17 -7.33
C TYR A 249 -6.18 -8.84 -7.32
N ARG A 250 -5.20 -8.17 -6.74
CA ARG A 250 -3.95 -8.76 -6.27
C ARG A 250 -3.98 -8.86 -4.76
N THR A 251 -3.27 -9.84 -4.25
CA THR A 251 -3.12 -10.02 -2.80
C THR A 251 -1.64 -10.23 -2.43
N VAL A 252 -1.35 -10.10 -1.15
CA VAL A 252 -0.05 -10.41 -0.57
C VAL A 252 -0.22 -11.38 0.59
N ARG A 253 0.79 -12.21 0.78
CA ARG A 253 0.91 -13.15 1.88
C ARG A 253 2.17 -12.82 2.67
N PHE A 254 2.12 -12.95 3.97
CA PHE A 254 3.24 -12.70 4.88
C PHE A 254 3.63 -13.98 5.60
N GLU A 255 4.94 -14.18 5.76
CA GLU A 255 5.52 -15.17 6.66
C GLU A 255 6.28 -14.41 7.75
N GLU A 256 5.79 -14.51 8.99
CA GLU A 256 6.36 -13.83 10.14
C GLU A 256 7.32 -14.75 10.88
N GLU A 257 8.41 -14.17 11.37
CA GLU A 257 9.43 -14.89 12.13
C GLU A 257 9.95 -14.00 13.27
N ILE A 258 9.93 -14.54 14.49
CA ILE A 258 10.57 -13.93 15.64
C ILE A 258 12.02 -14.41 15.65
N ILE A 259 12.96 -13.47 15.64
CA ILE A 259 14.39 -13.76 15.58
C ILE A 259 15.05 -13.34 16.90
N ASP A 260 15.83 -14.25 17.49
CA ASP A 260 16.55 -14.03 18.74
C ASP A 260 17.86 -13.26 18.51
N MET A 261 17.70 -12.04 18.01
CA MET A 261 18.75 -11.02 17.86
C MET A 261 18.13 -9.62 17.84
N PRO A 262 18.86 -8.60 18.26
CA PRO A 262 18.30 -7.25 18.37
C PRO A 262 18.11 -6.54 17.01
N ASN A 263 18.83 -6.95 15.97
CA ASN A 263 18.81 -6.28 14.67
C ASN A 263 19.16 -7.26 13.56
N TYR A 264 18.24 -7.48 12.61
CA TYR A 264 18.40 -8.49 11.56
C TYR A 264 18.99 -7.90 10.27
N GLN A 265 18.40 -6.82 9.75
CA GLN A 265 18.79 -6.23 8.46
C GLN A 265 19.16 -4.74 8.57
N GLY A 266 18.98 -4.12 9.73
CA GLY A 266 19.37 -2.72 9.97
C GLY A 266 18.49 -1.68 9.29
N ASN A 267 17.33 -2.06 8.75
CA ASN A 267 16.39 -1.18 8.10
C ASN A 267 14.97 -1.77 8.16
N ALA A 268 13.96 -0.90 8.21
CA ALA A 268 12.57 -1.36 8.23
C ALA A 268 12.19 -2.16 6.98
N VAL A 269 12.68 -1.78 5.79
CA VAL A 269 12.29 -2.42 4.53
C VAL A 269 13.51 -2.68 3.65
N VAL A 270 13.72 -3.95 3.30
CA VAL A 270 14.68 -4.36 2.28
C VAL A 270 13.95 -5.10 1.16
N ASN A 271 13.99 -4.54 -0.05
CA ASN A 271 13.41 -5.13 -1.25
C ASN A 271 14.39 -6.12 -1.87
N TYR A 272 13.95 -7.31 -2.19
CA TYR A 272 14.72 -8.31 -2.92
C TYR A 272 14.34 -8.25 -4.38
N THR A 273 15.24 -7.75 -5.22
CA THR A 273 14.90 -7.42 -6.61
C THR A 273 15.26 -8.51 -7.60
N GLU A 274 16.04 -9.52 -7.21
CA GLU A 274 16.29 -10.71 -8.03
C GLU A 274 15.03 -11.61 -8.09
N ARG A 275 14.84 -12.29 -9.22
CA ARG A 275 13.67 -13.14 -9.45
C ARG A 275 13.71 -14.44 -8.65
N GLU A 276 14.88 -14.96 -8.40
CA GLU A 276 15.13 -16.24 -7.75
C GLU A 276 14.73 -16.25 -6.27
N VAL A 277 14.73 -15.09 -5.63
CA VAL A 277 14.21 -14.92 -4.27
C VAL A 277 12.68 -14.81 -4.34
N PRO A 278 11.93 -15.70 -3.70
CA PRO A 278 10.49 -15.81 -3.92
C PRO A 278 9.66 -14.67 -3.30
N TYR A 279 10.15 -14.01 -2.26
CA TYR A 279 9.51 -12.85 -1.64
C TYR A 279 9.96 -11.54 -2.28
N THR A 280 9.12 -10.52 -2.22
CA THR A 280 9.41 -9.19 -2.76
C THR A 280 10.23 -8.34 -1.80
N ARG A 281 10.00 -8.49 -0.51
CA ARG A 281 10.71 -7.73 0.54
C ARG A 281 10.68 -8.44 1.88
N ILE A 282 11.61 -8.04 2.74
CA ILE A 282 11.57 -8.32 4.17
C ILE A 282 11.27 -7.01 4.89
N ILE A 283 10.33 -7.06 5.81
CA ILE A 283 9.98 -5.98 6.73
C ILE A 283 10.52 -6.34 8.10
N GLU A 284 11.37 -5.52 8.70
CA GLU A 284 11.81 -5.65 10.09
C GLU A 284 11.08 -4.57 10.91
N HIS A 285 10.04 -5.00 11.63
CA HIS A 285 9.00 -4.11 12.14
C HIS A 285 9.47 -3.11 13.19
N LYS A 286 10.44 -3.47 14.05
CA LYS A 286 10.91 -2.58 15.11
C LYS A 286 11.45 -1.24 14.62
N HIS A 287 12.05 -1.23 13.41
CA HIS A 287 12.64 0.00 12.84
C HIS A 287 11.62 1.07 12.43
N PHE A 288 10.33 0.79 12.49
CA PHE A 288 9.31 1.83 12.31
C PHE A 288 9.20 2.76 13.54
N GLU A 289 9.48 2.25 14.75
CA GLU A 289 9.27 2.98 15.99
C GLU A 289 10.51 3.12 16.87
N MET A 290 11.49 2.21 16.74
CA MET A 290 12.72 2.21 17.54
C MET A 290 13.89 2.82 16.77
N PHE A 291 14.64 3.68 17.41
CA PHE A 291 15.76 4.41 16.81
C PHE A 291 17.02 4.31 17.66
N GLY A 292 18.18 4.20 17.00
CA GLY A 292 19.47 4.19 17.68
C GLY A 292 19.59 3.07 18.71
N GLN A 293 19.83 3.41 19.97
CA GLN A 293 20.06 2.43 21.04
C GLN A 293 18.81 1.59 21.35
N GLU A 294 17.61 2.13 21.19
CA GLU A 294 16.34 1.42 21.44
C GLU A 294 16.24 0.10 20.63
N VAL A 295 16.81 0.08 19.42
CA VAL A 295 16.85 -1.13 18.57
C VAL A 295 17.58 -2.27 19.29
N TYR A 296 18.66 -1.96 20.00
CA TYR A 296 19.51 -2.92 20.69
C TYR A 296 19.03 -3.24 22.11
N ASP A 297 18.29 -2.33 22.74
CA ASP A 297 17.67 -2.55 24.05
C ASP A 297 16.52 -3.57 23.96
N CYS A 298 15.90 -3.73 22.78
CA CYS A 298 14.96 -4.79 22.50
C CYS A 298 15.71 -6.02 21.95
N PRO A 299 15.86 -7.11 22.73
CA PRO A 299 16.80 -8.21 22.40
C PRO A 299 16.36 -9.08 21.22
N LYS A 300 15.07 -9.04 20.87
CA LYS A 300 14.50 -9.76 19.74
C LYS A 300 14.07 -8.83 18.64
N THR A 301 13.93 -9.36 17.42
CA THR A 301 13.29 -8.66 16.32
C THR A 301 12.25 -9.53 15.63
N ILE A 302 11.34 -8.89 14.91
CA ILE A 302 10.30 -9.58 14.14
C ILE A 302 10.39 -9.13 12.69
N ILE A 303 10.49 -10.12 11.81
CA ILE A 303 10.48 -9.88 10.37
C ILE A 303 9.24 -10.47 9.72
N SER A 304 8.81 -9.87 8.63
CA SER A 304 7.82 -10.44 7.71
C SER A 304 8.39 -10.52 6.30
N LYS A 305 8.37 -11.72 5.70
CA LYS A 305 8.63 -11.92 4.28
C LYS A 305 7.34 -11.73 3.51
N GLU A 306 7.31 -10.82 2.56
CA GLU A 306 6.13 -10.49 1.75
C GLU A 306 6.17 -11.20 0.40
N TYR A 307 5.09 -11.90 0.08
CA TYR A 307 4.90 -12.61 -1.20
C TYR A 307 3.70 -12.02 -1.93
N SER A 308 3.91 -11.54 -3.15
CA SER A 308 2.80 -11.13 -4.02
C SER A 308 2.20 -12.33 -4.75
N THR A 309 0.88 -12.41 -4.80
CA THR A 309 0.18 -13.50 -5.47
C THR A 309 -1.13 -13.03 -6.09
N GLU A 310 -1.70 -13.85 -6.96
CA GLU A 310 -3.05 -13.63 -7.48
C GLU A 310 -4.07 -13.83 -6.37
N TRP A 311 -5.05 -12.93 -6.33
CA TRP A 311 -6.17 -13.05 -5.41
C TRP A 311 -7.11 -14.16 -5.86
N LYS A 312 -7.64 -14.91 -4.90
CA LYS A 312 -8.70 -15.91 -5.07
C LYS A 312 -9.76 -15.69 -4.01
N ASP A 313 -10.96 -16.20 -4.26
CA ASP A 313 -12.05 -16.18 -3.27
C ASP A 313 -11.56 -16.73 -1.91
N GLY A 314 -11.89 -16.02 -0.84
CA GLY A 314 -11.45 -16.34 0.52
C GLY A 314 -10.13 -15.70 0.95
N MET A 315 -9.39 -15.06 0.02
CA MET A 315 -8.20 -14.25 0.35
C MET A 315 -8.59 -12.79 0.55
N GLU A 316 -7.77 -12.04 1.29
CA GLU A 316 -7.92 -10.59 1.40
C GLU A 316 -7.52 -9.89 0.08
N PRO A 317 -8.39 -9.04 -0.49
CA PRO A 317 -8.06 -8.26 -1.67
C PRO A 317 -7.27 -7.00 -1.24
N TYR A 318 -6.03 -6.84 -1.74
CA TYR A 318 -5.20 -5.68 -1.41
C TYR A 318 -5.24 -4.59 -2.47
N TYR A 319 -5.16 -4.99 -3.73
CA TYR A 319 -4.99 -4.05 -4.84
C TYR A 319 -5.94 -4.38 -5.99
N PRO A 320 -6.73 -3.41 -6.48
CA PRO A 320 -7.48 -3.55 -7.73
C PRO A 320 -6.54 -3.79 -8.92
N VAL A 321 -6.95 -4.61 -9.86
CA VAL A 321 -6.27 -4.81 -11.15
C VAL A 321 -6.84 -3.80 -12.15
N ASN A 322 -6.16 -2.67 -12.33
CA ASN A 322 -6.63 -1.57 -13.18
C ASN A 322 -6.24 -1.78 -14.66
N ASP A 323 -6.59 -2.92 -15.23
CA ASP A 323 -6.55 -3.13 -16.68
C ASP A 323 -7.82 -2.62 -17.36
N LYS A 324 -7.88 -2.71 -18.69
CA LYS A 324 -9.00 -2.20 -19.47
C LYS A 324 -10.30 -2.94 -19.15
N GLU A 325 -10.25 -4.27 -19.07
CA GLU A 325 -11.42 -5.12 -18.84
C GLU A 325 -12.05 -4.84 -17.47
N ASN A 326 -11.24 -4.85 -16.41
CA ASN A 326 -11.72 -4.55 -15.06
C ASN A 326 -12.19 -3.10 -14.92
N SER A 327 -11.55 -2.14 -15.60
CA SER A 327 -11.97 -0.75 -15.58
C SER A 327 -13.33 -0.55 -16.25
N GLU A 328 -13.58 -1.22 -17.40
CA GLU A 328 -14.87 -1.23 -18.07
C GLU A 328 -15.93 -1.90 -17.19
N LEU A 329 -15.65 -3.06 -16.63
CA LEU A 329 -16.55 -3.77 -15.72
C LEU A 329 -16.91 -2.91 -14.49
N TYR A 330 -15.93 -2.23 -13.89
CA TYR A 330 -16.18 -1.34 -12.75
C TYR A 330 -17.15 -0.19 -13.08
N THR A 331 -17.13 0.34 -14.32
CA THR A 331 -18.06 1.43 -14.71
C THR A 331 -19.53 1.02 -14.57
N HIS A 332 -19.87 -0.25 -14.77
CA HIS A 332 -21.23 -0.75 -14.57
C HIS A 332 -21.64 -0.73 -13.10
N TYR A 333 -20.73 -1.15 -12.21
CA TYR A 333 -20.97 -1.09 -10.76
C TYR A 333 -21.04 0.34 -10.25
N GLN A 334 -20.17 1.22 -10.77
CA GLN A 334 -20.19 2.64 -10.43
C GLN A 334 -21.52 3.31 -10.83
N ALA A 335 -22.09 2.93 -11.97
CA ALA A 335 -23.39 3.44 -12.41
C ALA A 335 -24.53 3.04 -11.46
N LEU A 336 -24.48 1.85 -10.87
CA LEU A 336 -25.41 1.45 -9.81
C LEU A 336 -25.18 2.23 -8.52
N ALA A 337 -23.93 2.31 -8.09
CA ALA A 337 -23.57 3.03 -6.86
C ALA A 337 -23.99 4.51 -6.89
N ASN A 338 -23.93 5.14 -8.05
CA ASN A 338 -24.36 6.53 -8.25
C ASN A 338 -25.89 6.74 -8.14
N GLN A 339 -26.68 5.66 -8.16
CA GLN A 339 -28.13 5.73 -7.99
C GLN A 339 -28.56 5.57 -6.51
N GLU A 340 -27.65 5.11 -5.67
CA GLU A 340 -27.91 4.94 -4.23
C GLU A 340 -27.84 6.30 -3.53
N SER A 341 -28.95 6.71 -2.89
CA SER A 341 -29.02 7.98 -2.15
C SER A 341 -28.49 7.86 -0.72
N ASP A 342 -28.62 6.67 -0.13
CA ASP A 342 -28.40 6.43 1.29
C ASP A 342 -27.13 5.60 1.56
N ILE A 343 -26.40 5.24 0.48
CA ILE A 343 -25.17 4.48 0.58
C ILE A 343 -24.00 5.31 0.05
N ILE A 344 -22.93 5.39 0.83
CA ILE A 344 -21.65 5.95 0.42
C ILE A 344 -20.69 4.80 0.17
N PHE A 345 -20.29 4.60 -1.06
CA PHE A 345 -19.22 3.69 -1.42
C PHE A 345 -17.89 4.43 -1.29
N GLY A 346 -16.98 3.91 -0.46
CA GLY A 346 -15.71 4.57 -0.18
C GLY A 346 -14.58 3.59 0.04
N GLY A 347 -13.36 4.06 -0.20
CA GLY A 347 -12.17 3.28 0.01
C GLY A 347 -11.79 2.40 -1.18
N ARG A 348 -10.70 1.68 -0.99
CA ARG A 348 -9.96 0.99 -2.06
C ARG A 348 -10.80 -0.04 -2.83
N LEU A 349 -11.65 -0.79 -2.13
CA LEU A 349 -12.43 -1.89 -2.71
C LEU A 349 -13.77 -1.41 -3.30
N ALA A 350 -14.46 -0.51 -2.60
CA ALA A 350 -15.74 0.01 -3.08
C ALA A 350 -15.59 0.99 -4.25
N GLU A 351 -14.48 1.72 -4.31
CA GLU A 351 -14.17 2.63 -5.43
C GLU A 351 -13.27 1.98 -6.49
N TYR A 352 -12.91 0.72 -6.30
CA TYR A 352 -12.01 -0.04 -7.18
C TYR A 352 -10.77 0.76 -7.61
N LYS A 353 -10.12 1.41 -6.64
CA LYS A 353 -9.01 2.33 -6.86
C LYS A 353 -7.96 2.17 -5.77
N TYR A 354 -6.69 2.23 -6.16
CA TYR A 354 -5.61 2.28 -5.19
C TYR A 354 -5.61 3.65 -4.47
N TYR A 355 -5.56 3.59 -3.15
CA TYR A 355 -5.41 4.75 -2.29
C TYR A 355 -4.35 4.50 -1.21
N ASP A 356 -3.50 5.49 -0.98
CA ASP A 356 -2.75 5.62 0.26
C ASP A 356 -3.65 6.22 1.36
N MET A 357 -3.19 6.19 2.61
CA MET A 357 -3.99 6.66 3.75
C MET A 357 -4.38 8.14 3.66
N ALA A 358 -3.43 9.00 3.31
CA ALA A 358 -3.66 10.44 3.30
C ALA A 358 -4.72 10.89 2.27
N PRO A 359 -4.73 10.42 1.01
CA PRO A 359 -5.79 10.74 0.05
C PRO A 359 -7.20 10.32 0.51
N ILE A 360 -7.32 9.19 1.22
CA ILE A 360 -8.61 8.75 1.79
C ILE A 360 -9.07 9.73 2.87
N ILE A 361 -8.17 10.10 3.79
CA ILE A 361 -8.49 11.06 4.86
C ILE A 361 -8.87 12.42 4.27
N GLU A 362 -8.10 12.92 3.28
CA GLU A 362 -8.40 14.17 2.59
C GLU A 362 -9.79 14.15 1.94
N LYS A 363 -10.13 13.06 1.26
CA LYS A 363 -11.45 12.87 0.65
C LYS A 363 -12.55 12.94 1.70
N VAL A 364 -12.38 12.24 2.84
CA VAL A 364 -13.36 12.23 3.92
C VAL A 364 -13.47 13.61 4.56
N LEU A 365 -12.35 14.30 4.83
CA LEU A 365 -12.39 15.67 5.37
C LEU A 365 -13.18 16.62 4.45
N ASN A 366 -13.01 16.50 3.14
CA ASN A 366 -13.73 17.32 2.17
C ASN A 366 -15.24 17.00 2.07
N LEU A 367 -15.68 15.79 2.42
CA LEU A 367 -17.11 15.43 2.49
C LEU A 367 -17.85 16.11 3.67
N PHE A 368 -17.11 16.57 4.67
CA PHE A 368 -17.67 17.18 5.89
C PHE A 368 -17.44 18.68 5.99
N LYS A 369 -16.86 19.31 4.96
CA LYS A 369 -16.78 20.78 4.79
C LYS A 369 -18.07 21.31 4.20
#